data_4bb794ffb04219e36b508ec87d455db1
#
_entry.id   4bb794ffb04219e36b508ec87d455db1
#
_cell.length_a   1.000
_cell.length_b   1.000
_cell.length_c   1.000
_cell.angle_alpha   90.00
_cell.angle_beta   90.00
_cell.angle_gamma   90.00
#
_symmetry.space_group_name_H-M   'P 1'
#
loop_
_entity.id
_entity.type
_entity.pdbx_description
1 polymer ?
#
loop_
_entity_poly.entity_id
_entity_poly.type
_entity_poly.pdbx_seq_one_letter_code
_entity_poly.pdbx_strand_id
1 'polypeptide(L)'
;MKKFDGDKYLKKLKFKRAWRNYERYFYIGVPCLMIVLLVASVIFNKKAILEDNKVYLDNAIGAYIDGEYSKTIPGKNDGYVVKNIVCDNGAVGEWNDDKWGLLTTNMTQKSKCNIYFETKKTSVVEAINVAMSTDSSMFATDDPDSNVRYIGANPNNYVYFNCSDYNNQSDSTCEKWRIIGVFNNVTKSDGTKENLVKIIRDESIGNYSWDNKDTTTGAETANGKNDWVTARLNYLLNPGHDSESIGGSLYYNAKSGTCYFGENNATTSCDFTSTGLKNDTTRNAIESVVWNLGGVSSSSSPVSTFYTGERGTTVYSGRPTTWTGKIGLMYPSDYGYAVAGARAACLSTNLNKWRVGGLLINDCPRSDYLYKSNYVQWTLAPYLGDADGVFSVNSSAADSGGDVEILNANATHNSIGFIPTILGVRPALYLKSSISVVDGNGTSTSPYKLEM
;
A
#
# COMPACT_ATOMS: atom_id res chain seq x y z
N MET A 1 -39.78 55.79 78.87
CA MET A 1 -39.08 56.26 77.67
C MET A 1 -37.68 55.69 77.66
N LYS A 2 -37.37 54.78 76.70
CA LYS A 2 -35.98 54.30 76.53
C LYS A 2 -35.15 55.36 75.87
N LYS A 3 -34.11 55.86 76.53
CA LYS A 3 -33.18 56.86 76.00
C LYS A 3 -32.56 56.32 74.69
N PHE A 4 -32.66 57.17 73.66
CA PHE A 4 -32.07 56.84 72.36
C PHE A 4 -30.53 56.89 72.48
N ASP A 5 -29.89 55.75 72.27
CA ASP A 5 -28.44 55.61 72.28
C ASP A 5 -27.87 55.94 70.90
N GLY A 6 -27.45 57.18 70.76
CA GLY A 6 -26.95 57.72 69.48
C GLY A 6 -25.65 57.11 69.01
N ASP A 7 -24.81 56.65 69.93
CA ASP A 7 -23.52 56.02 69.60
C ASP A 7 -23.70 54.62 69.01
N LYS A 8 -24.67 53.87 69.50
CA LYS A 8 -25.00 52.53 68.99
C LYS A 8 -25.62 52.65 67.61
N TYR A 9 -26.41 53.70 67.35
CA TYR A 9 -26.97 53.94 66.02
C TYR A 9 -25.94 54.43 65.03
N LEU A 10 -24.98 55.26 65.38
CA LEU A 10 -23.86 55.67 64.54
C LEU A 10 -22.90 54.52 64.21
N LYS A 11 -22.61 53.61 65.15
CA LYS A 11 -21.86 52.37 64.89
C LYS A 11 -22.57 51.48 63.89
N LYS A 12 -23.89 51.34 64.00
CA LYS A 12 -24.70 50.53 63.08
C LYS A 12 -24.75 51.12 61.65
N LEU A 13 -24.79 52.45 61.54
CA LEU A 13 -24.72 53.19 60.27
C LEU A 13 -23.33 53.11 59.61
N LYS A 14 -22.27 53.23 60.40
CA LYS A 14 -20.88 53.03 59.90
C LYS A 14 -20.66 51.64 59.43
N PHE A 15 -21.19 50.63 60.14
CA PHE A 15 -21.12 49.24 59.73
C PHE A 15 -21.91 48.97 58.43
N LYS A 16 -23.16 49.51 58.33
CA LYS A 16 -23.96 49.41 57.10
C LYS A 16 -23.29 50.10 55.91
N ARG A 17 -22.57 51.19 56.10
CA ARG A 17 -21.88 51.93 55.07
C ARG A 17 -20.61 51.22 54.63
N ALA A 18 -19.86 50.64 55.57
CA ALA A 18 -18.72 49.80 55.30
C ALA A 18 -19.17 48.50 54.55
N TRP A 19 -20.25 47.82 55.02
CA TRP A 19 -20.80 46.65 54.41
C TRP A 19 -21.23 46.87 52.94
N ARG A 20 -21.88 48.03 52.65
CA ARG A 20 -22.32 48.40 51.31
C ARG A 20 -21.16 48.67 50.36
N ASN A 21 -20.02 49.07 50.85
CA ASN A 21 -18.80 49.24 50.06
C ASN A 21 -18.13 47.94 49.75
N TYR A 22 -18.25 46.90 50.62
CA TYR A 22 -17.68 45.59 50.41
C TYR A 22 -18.67 44.59 49.73
N GLU A 23 -19.97 44.90 49.71
CA GLU A 23 -21.03 44.08 49.20
C GLU A 23 -20.81 43.75 47.72
N ARG A 24 -20.37 44.71 46.89
CA ARG A 24 -20.03 44.50 45.49
C ARG A 24 -18.83 43.53 45.30
N TYR A 25 -17.83 43.63 46.13
CA TYR A 25 -16.69 42.74 46.09
C TYR A 25 -17.03 41.34 46.58
N PHE A 26 -17.98 41.23 47.50
CA PHE A 26 -18.47 39.94 47.99
C PHE A 26 -19.30 39.22 46.93
N TYR A 27 -20.21 39.92 46.23
CA TYR A 27 -21.03 39.35 45.18
C TYR A 27 -20.26 39.02 43.90
N ILE A 28 -19.11 39.62 43.65
CA ILE A 28 -18.23 39.30 42.51
C ILE A 28 -17.12 38.34 42.95
N GLY A 29 -16.52 38.59 44.10
CA GLY A 29 -15.36 37.80 44.56
C GLY A 29 -15.68 36.34 44.92
N VAL A 30 -16.84 36.12 45.57
CA VAL A 30 -17.23 34.76 45.96
C VAL A 30 -17.56 33.90 44.77
N PRO A 31 -18.35 34.32 43.75
CA PRO A 31 -18.55 33.53 42.54
C PRO A 31 -17.26 33.30 41.77
N CYS A 32 -16.38 34.31 41.67
CA CYS A 32 -15.08 34.14 41.03
C CYS A 32 -14.21 33.11 41.75
N LEU A 33 -14.17 33.14 43.09
CA LEU A 33 -13.47 32.15 43.90
C LEU A 33 -14.05 30.75 43.71
N MET A 34 -15.38 30.62 43.65
CA MET A 34 -16.09 29.37 43.42
C MET A 34 -15.77 28.82 42.01
N ILE A 35 -15.73 29.67 40.99
CA ILE A 35 -15.33 29.26 39.61
C ILE A 35 -13.90 28.81 39.61
N VAL A 36 -12.97 29.52 40.26
CA VAL A 36 -11.57 29.13 40.37
C VAL A 36 -11.42 27.78 41.08
N LEU A 37 -12.17 27.56 42.17
CA LEU A 37 -12.18 26.28 42.88
C LEU A 37 -12.79 25.15 42.06
N LEU A 38 -13.84 25.40 41.27
CA LEU A 38 -14.44 24.45 40.36
C LEU A 38 -13.47 24.08 39.21
N VAL A 39 -12.83 25.09 38.61
CA VAL A 39 -11.83 24.86 37.56
C VAL A 39 -10.62 24.10 38.12
N ALA A 40 -10.14 24.48 39.31
CA ALA A 40 -9.08 23.74 39.98
C ALA A 40 -9.50 22.31 40.30
N SER A 41 -10.72 22.06 40.79
CA SER A 41 -11.22 20.72 41.07
C SER A 41 -11.34 19.84 39.78
N VAL A 42 -11.77 20.48 38.68
CA VAL A 42 -11.84 19.79 37.38
C VAL A 42 -10.44 19.45 36.84
N ILE A 43 -9.47 20.36 37.02
CA ILE A 43 -8.07 20.13 36.64
C ILE A 43 -7.44 19.04 37.52
N PHE A 44 -7.68 19.10 38.84
CA PHE A 44 -7.20 18.06 39.77
C PHE A 44 -7.87 16.71 39.52
N ASN A 45 -9.18 16.69 39.25
CA ASN A 45 -9.88 15.47 38.91
C ASN A 45 -9.46 14.93 37.53
N LYS A 46 -9.21 15.80 36.52
CA LYS A 46 -8.60 15.35 35.26
C LYS A 46 -7.20 14.79 35.46
N LYS A 47 -6.38 15.41 36.33
CA LYS A 47 -5.07 14.88 36.67
C LYS A 47 -5.17 13.54 37.41
N ALA A 48 -6.08 13.43 38.37
CA ALA A 48 -6.34 12.18 39.09
C ALA A 48 -6.91 11.09 38.16
N ILE A 49 -7.83 11.42 37.23
CA ILE A 49 -8.36 10.48 36.25
C ILE A 49 -7.27 10.06 35.22
N LEU A 50 -6.34 10.96 34.87
CA LEU A 50 -5.19 10.63 34.01
C LEU A 50 -4.13 9.82 34.77
N GLU A 51 -4.01 9.97 36.09
CA GLU A 51 -3.12 9.16 36.94
C GLU A 51 -3.76 7.80 37.30
N ASP A 52 -5.09 7.73 37.47
CA ASP A 52 -5.82 6.46 37.72
C ASP A 52 -5.79 5.51 36.51
N ASN A 53 -5.52 5.98 35.30
CA ASN A 53 -5.31 5.13 34.15
C ASN A 53 -3.86 4.63 33.96
N LYS A 54 -2.94 5.06 34.83
CA LYS A 54 -1.59 4.53 34.87
C LYS A 54 -1.55 3.39 35.89
N VAL A 55 -1.46 2.17 35.37
CA VAL A 55 -1.17 1.01 36.22
C VAL A 55 0.29 1.10 36.67
N TYR A 56 0.51 1.45 37.93
CA TYR A 56 1.84 1.39 38.51
C TYR A 56 2.22 -0.06 38.72
N LEU A 57 3.41 -0.41 38.23
CA LEU A 57 3.95 -1.76 38.39
C LEU A 57 4.38 -1.97 39.85
N ASP A 58 3.81 -2.98 40.41
CA ASP A 58 4.26 -3.52 41.68
C ASP A 58 5.48 -4.48 41.41
N ASN A 59 6.09 -4.99 42.47
CA ASN A 59 7.31 -5.84 42.39
C ASN A 59 7.07 -7.17 41.65
N ALA A 60 5.81 -7.57 41.44
CA ALA A 60 5.43 -8.82 40.81
C ALA A 60 5.23 -8.72 39.27
N ILE A 61 5.08 -7.51 38.73
CA ILE A 61 4.87 -7.28 37.30
C ILE A 61 5.89 -6.27 36.80
N GLY A 62 6.63 -6.65 35.76
CA GLY A 62 7.54 -5.76 35.01
C GLY A 62 6.99 -5.45 33.63
N ALA A 63 7.15 -4.23 33.13
CA ALA A 63 6.90 -3.88 31.75
C ALA A 63 8.20 -3.46 31.06
N TYR A 64 8.31 -3.83 29.79
CA TYR A 64 9.39 -3.42 28.91
C TYR A 64 8.78 -2.88 27.63
N ILE A 65 9.23 -1.73 27.16
CA ILE A 65 8.79 -1.11 25.92
C ILE A 65 9.99 -1.04 24.99
N ASP A 66 9.90 -1.67 23.82
CA ASP A 66 10.99 -1.78 22.83
C ASP A 66 12.34 -2.23 23.45
N GLY A 67 12.26 -3.11 24.44
CA GLY A 67 13.39 -3.67 25.17
C GLY A 67 13.83 -2.90 26.41
N GLU A 68 13.34 -1.67 26.62
CA GLU A 68 13.69 -0.83 27.78
C GLU A 68 12.68 -1.00 28.92
N TYR A 69 13.15 -1.04 30.16
CA TYR A 69 12.28 -1.17 31.33
C TYR A 69 11.39 0.06 31.50
N SER A 70 10.09 -0.17 31.63
CA SER A 70 9.09 0.87 31.92
C SER A 70 8.51 0.72 33.34
N LYS A 71 8.30 1.85 34.02
CA LYS A 71 7.62 1.89 35.33
C LYS A 71 6.10 1.76 35.19
N THR A 72 5.55 1.90 34.00
CA THR A 72 4.12 1.87 33.74
C THR A 72 3.82 0.97 32.55
N ILE A 73 2.66 0.30 32.56
CA ILE A 73 2.09 -0.35 31.39
C ILE A 73 1.56 0.75 30.46
N PRO A 74 1.87 0.72 29.15
CA PRO A 74 1.31 1.68 28.19
C PRO A 74 -0.20 1.52 28.10
N GLY A 75 -0.90 2.61 27.81
CA GLY A 75 -2.35 2.59 27.58
C GLY A 75 -2.74 1.87 26.27
N LYS A 76 -3.97 1.41 26.18
CA LYS A 76 -4.50 0.67 25.02
C LYS A 76 -4.33 1.43 23.69
N ASN A 77 -4.31 2.76 23.73
CA ASN A 77 -4.22 3.62 22.54
C ASN A 77 -2.86 4.30 22.37
N ASP A 78 -1.85 3.87 23.12
CA ASP A 78 -0.51 4.48 23.08
C ASP A 78 0.35 3.94 21.92
N GLY A 79 -0.23 3.09 21.07
CA GLY A 79 0.46 2.57 19.88
C GLY A 79 1.40 1.39 20.13
N TYR A 80 1.15 0.61 21.19
CA TYR A 80 1.93 -0.59 21.50
C TYR A 80 1.10 -1.86 21.42
N VAL A 81 1.76 -2.99 21.21
CA VAL A 81 1.22 -4.34 21.32
C VAL A 81 2.09 -5.20 22.23
N VAL A 82 1.52 -6.22 22.85
CA VAL A 82 2.29 -7.17 23.63
C VAL A 82 3.00 -8.17 22.71
N LYS A 83 4.32 -8.14 22.73
CA LYS A 83 5.16 -9.07 21.97
C LYS A 83 5.28 -10.43 22.66
N ASN A 84 5.51 -10.40 23.98
CA ASN A 84 5.77 -11.59 24.78
C ASN A 84 5.49 -11.33 26.25
N ILE A 85 5.18 -12.40 26.99
CA ILE A 85 5.07 -12.41 28.45
C ILE A 85 5.95 -13.53 28.99
N VAL A 86 6.83 -13.19 29.90
CA VAL A 86 7.71 -14.15 30.55
C VAL A 86 7.47 -14.11 32.05
N CYS A 87 6.97 -15.22 32.60
CA CYS A 87 6.74 -15.39 34.03
C CYS A 87 7.73 -16.41 34.60
N ASP A 88 8.06 -16.28 35.87
CA ASP A 88 8.92 -17.22 36.64
C ASP A 88 8.11 -18.02 37.67
N ASN A 89 8.79 -18.95 38.36
CA ASN A 89 8.25 -19.76 39.46
C ASN A 89 6.93 -20.48 39.15
N GLY A 90 6.73 -20.91 37.89
CA GLY A 90 5.54 -21.64 37.43
C GLY A 90 4.30 -20.79 37.23
N ALA A 91 4.42 -19.46 37.35
CA ALA A 91 3.33 -18.55 36.97
C ALA A 91 3.18 -18.52 35.44
N VAL A 92 1.94 -18.33 34.98
CA VAL A 92 1.61 -18.17 33.57
C VAL A 92 0.90 -16.84 33.41
N GLY A 93 1.33 -16.06 32.43
CA GLY A 93 0.70 -14.79 32.05
C GLY A 93 0.11 -14.89 30.64
N GLU A 94 -1.11 -14.35 30.47
CA GLU A 94 -1.80 -14.19 29.21
C GLU A 94 -2.30 -12.76 29.10
N TRP A 95 -2.12 -12.14 27.93
CA TRP A 95 -2.61 -10.78 27.70
C TRP A 95 -4.01 -10.79 27.11
N ASN A 96 -4.87 -9.95 27.64
CA ASN A 96 -6.21 -9.73 27.12
C ASN A 96 -6.28 -8.35 26.46
N ASP A 97 -6.30 -8.31 25.13
CA ASP A 97 -6.35 -7.07 24.35
C ASP A 97 -7.65 -6.29 24.55
N ASP A 98 -8.78 -6.96 24.76
CA ASP A 98 -10.08 -6.30 24.96
C ASP A 98 -10.09 -5.48 26.24
N LYS A 99 -9.58 -6.08 27.32
CA LYS A 99 -9.51 -5.46 28.66
C LYS A 99 -8.21 -4.69 28.87
N TRP A 100 -7.26 -4.81 27.95
CA TRP A 100 -5.91 -4.24 28.02
C TRP A 100 -5.25 -4.56 29.36
N GLY A 101 -5.11 -5.83 29.65
CA GLY A 101 -4.62 -6.28 30.94
C GLY A 101 -4.03 -7.69 30.95
N LEU A 102 -3.14 -7.92 31.90
CA LEU A 102 -2.51 -9.21 32.14
C LEU A 102 -3.46 -10.10 32.98
N LEU A 103 -3.74 -11.28 32.48
CA LEU A 103 -4.32 -12.38 33.23
C LEU A 103 -3.18 -13.28 33.72
N THR A 104 -3.18 -13.63 35.00
CA THR A 104 -2.15 -14.50 35.56
C THR A 104 -2.79 -15.70 36.24
N THR A 105 -2.15 -16.84 36.09
CA THR A 105 -2.47 -18.08 36.82
C THR A 105 -1.23 -18.60 37.55
N ASN A 106 -1.43 -19.33 38.63
CA ASN A 106 -0.35 -19.91 39.45
C ASN A 106 0.62 -18.87 40.05
N MET A 107 0.19 -17.62 40.24
CA MET A 107 1.01 -16.58 40.88
C MET A 107 1.20 -16.92 42.36
N THR A 108 2.44 -16.79 42.82
CA THR A 108 2.86 -16.90 44.21
C THR A 108 3.52 -15.61 44.67
N GLN A 109 3.77 -15.44 45.96
CA GLN A 109 4.49 -14.26 46.48
C GLN A 109 5.91 -14.09 45.92
N LYS A 110 6.48 -15.14 45.29
CA LYS A 110 7.81 -15.13 44.68
C LYS A 110 7.78 -15.07 43.17
N SER A 111 6.57 -15.11 42.55
CA SER A 111 6.44 -15.07 41.09
C SER A 111 6.55 -13.66 40.56
N LYS A 112 7.19 -13.54 39.42
CA LYS A 112 7.25 -12.29 38.64
C LYS A 112 6.91 -12.57 37.19
N CYS A 113 6.12 -11.67 36.60
CA CYS A 113 5.81 -11.66 35.15
C CYS A 113 6.37 -10.39 34.52
N ASN A 114 7.11 -10.54 33.45
CA ASN A 114 7.56 -9.42 32.62
C ASN A 114 6.74 -9.41 31.33
N ILE A 115 6.14 -8.25 31.02
CA ILE A 115 5.39 -8.00 29.79
C ILE A 115 6.30 -7.20 28.87
N TYR A 116 6.51 -7.68 27.66
CA TYR A 116 7.30 -7.01 26.64
C TYR A 116 6.36 -6.42 25.62
N PHE A 117 6.34 -5.11 25.56
CA PHE A 117 5.62 -4.33 24.56
C PHE A 117 6.54 -3.95 23.42
N GLU A 118 6.01 -3.90 22.21
CA GLU A 118 6.69 -3.29 21.05
C GLU A 118 5.76 -2.29 20.39
N THR A 119 6.34 -1.31 19.71
CA THR A 119 5.56 -0.35 18.92
C THR A 119 4.70 -1.08 17.92
N LYS A 120 3.39 -0.78 17.91
CA LYS A 120 2.43 -1.35 16.95
C LYS A 120 2.82 -0.92 15.54
N LYS A 121 3.15 -1.90 14.71
CA LYS A 121 3.46 -1.65 13.30
C LYS A 121 2.16 -1.63 12.51
N THR A 122 1.95 -0.58 11.75
CA THR A 122 0.80 -0.48 10.83
C THR A 122 1.16 -1.19 9.53
N SER A 123 0.54 -2.31 9.23
CA SER A 123 0.76 -2.98 7.95
C SER A 123 0.37 -2.07 6.78
N VAL A 124 0.96 -2.32 5.59
CA VAL A 124 0.61 -1.52 4.39
C VAL A 124 -0.88 -1.63 4.07
N VAL A 125 -1.49 -2.82 4.28
CA VAL A 125 -2.94 -3.03 4.13
C VAL A 125 -3.74 -2.14 5.07
N GLU A 126 -3.37 -2.09 6.37
CA GLU A 126 -4.04 -1.26 7.36
C GLU A 126 -3.89 0.23 7.05
N ALA A 127 -2.69 0.67 6.64
CA ALA A 127 -2.43 2.06 6.25
C ALA A 127 -3.31 2.51 5.07
N ILE A 128 -3.49 1.66 4.06
CA ILE A 128 -4.37 1.95 2.92
C ILE A 128 -5.84 2.02 3.35
N ASN A 129 -6.30 1.11 4.21
CA ASN A 129 -7.67 1.11 4.71
C ASN A 129 -7.95 2.37 5.56
N VAL A 130 -6.99 2.82 6.36
CA VAL A 130 -7.07 4.09 7.10
C VAL A 130 -7.13 5.27 6.12
N ALA A 131 -6.26 5.30 5.09
CA ALA A 131 -6.29 6.33 4.07
C ALA A 131 -7.65 6.40 3.36
N MET A 132 -8.22 5.25 2.97
CA MET A 132 -9.56 5.16 2.36
C MET A 132 -10.67 5.65 3.30
N SER A 133 -10.60 5.34 4.58
CA SER A 133 -11.58 5.81 5.56
C SER A 133 -11.50 7.31 5.82
N THR A 134 -10.32 7.90 5.62
CA THR A 134 -10.07 9.34 5.80
C THR A 134 -10.48 10.15 4.57
N ASP A 135 -10.14 9.68 3.38
CA ASP A 135 -10.51 10.29 2.10
C ASP A 135 -10.77 9.20 1.05
N SER A 136 -12.03 8.87 0.83
CA SER A 136 -12.44 7.85 -0.13
C SER A 136 -12.38 8.32 -1.59
N SER A 137 -12.13 9.59 -1.88
CA SER A 137 -12.16 10.14 -3.24
C SER A 137 -11.12 9.54 -4.19
N MET A 138 -10.03 9.01 -3.62
CA MET A 138 -8.94 8.37 -4.36
C MET A 138 -9.07 6.84 -4.42
N PHE A 139 -10.21 6.28 -4.03
CA PHE A 139 -10.41 4.84 -3.92
C PHE A 139 -11.69 4.37 -4.60
N ALA A 140 -11.69 3.12 -5.04
CA ALA A 140 -12.87 2.41 -5.50
C ALA A 140 -12.82 0.95 -5.07
N THR A 141 -14.01 0.34 -4.91
CA THR A 141 -14.16 -1.07 -4.49
C THR A 141 -15.18 -1.78 -5.38
N ASP A 142 -15.37 -1.31 -6.61
CA ASP A 142 -16.41 -1.74 -7.54
C ASP A 142 -15.95 -2.79 -8.56
N ASP A 143 -14.75 -3.36 -8.38
CA ASP A 143 -14.38 -4.55 -9.13
C ASP A 143 -15.08 -5.82 -8.57
N PRO A 144 -15.15 -6.93 -9.32
CA PRO A 144 -15.90 -8.12 -8.91
C PRO A 144 -15.48 -8.75 -7.57
N ASP A 145 -14.22 -8.56 -7.13
CA ASP A 145 -13.70 -9.10 -5.88
C ASP A 145 -13.68 -8.04 -4.75
N SER A 146 -14.27 -6.87 -5.00
CA SER A 146 -14.30 -5.74 -4.05
C SER A 146 -12.92 -5.36 -3.51
N ASN A 147 -11.91 -5.41 -4.38
CA ASN A 147 -10.57 -4.97 -4.02
C ASN A 147 -10.54 -3.46 -3.76
N VAL A 148 -9.75 -3.01 -2.79
CA VAL A 148 -9.54 -1.57 -2.56
C VAL A 148 -8.52 -1.06 -3.55
N ARG A 149 -8.94 -0.30 -4.56
CA ARG A 149 -8.07 0.20 -5.62
C ARG A 149 -7.85 1.70 -5.52
N TYR A 150 -6.63 2.15 -5.72
CA TYR A 150 -6.38 3.56 -5.99
C TYR A 150 -6.87 3.95 -7.37
N ILE A 151 -7.52 5.12 -7.48
CA ILE A 151 -8.08 5.66 -8.71
C ILE A 151 -7.67 7.10 -8.93
N GLY A 152 -7.67 7.55 -10.18
CA GLY A 152 -7.43 8.94 -10.54
C GLY A 152 -6.11 9.19 -11.24
N ALA A 153 -5.95 10.42 -11.76
CA ALA A 153 -4.76 10.82 -12.51
C ALA A 153 -3.49 10.86 -11.62
N ASN A 154 -3.64 11.24 -10.36
CA ASN A 154 -2.51 11.35 -9.44
C ASN A 154 -2.95 11.13 -7.98
N PRO A 155 -3.38 9.91 -7.62
CA PRO A 155 -3.71 9.59 -6.23
C PRO A 155 -2.46 9.57 -5.34
N ASN A 156 -2.66 9.70 -4.03
CA ASN A 156 -1.59 9.61 -3.03
C ASN A 156 -1.21 8.14 -2.76
N ASN A 157 -0.59 7.49 -3.75
CA ASN A 157 -0.27 6.07 -3.75
C ASN A 157 1.20 5.78 -4.05
N TYR A 158 2.08 6.78 -3.90
CA TYR A 158 3.51 6.56 -4.03
C TYR A 158 4.07 5.83 -2.82
N VAL A 159 4.98 4.92 -3.08
CA VAL A 159 5.72 4.15 -2.07
C VAL A 159 7.18 4.04 -2.48
N TYR A 160 8.09 4.19 -1.54
CA TYR A 160 9.49 3.86 -1.74
C TYR A 160 9.68 2.35 -1.68
N PHE A 161 10.25 1.80 -2.75
CA PHE A 161 10.60 0.39 -2.83
C PHE A 161 11.92 0.24 -3.58
N ASN A 162 12.52 -0.94 -3.52
CA ASN A 162 13.84 -1.21 -4.11
C ASN A 162 14.91 -0.21 -3.64
N CYS A 163 14.99 -0.01 -2.32
CA CYS A 163 15.94 0.89 -1.70
C CYS A 163 17.32 0.25 -1.56
N SER A 164 18.38 1.02 -1.74
CA SER A 164 19.73 0.62 -1.35
C SER A 164 19.89 0.63 0.19
N ASP A 165 19.13 1.48 0.87
CA ASP A 165 19.10 1.60 2.33
C ASP A 165 17.65 1.88 2.79
N TYR A 166 17.02 0.92 3.46
CA TYR A 166 15.68 1.06 4.02
C TYR A 166 15.63 1.87 5.32
N ASN A 167 16.77 2.08 6.00
CA ASN A 167 16.82 2.97 7.15
C ASN A 167 16.86 4.45 6.76
N ASN A 168 17.24 4.76 5.49
CA ASN A 168 17.31 6.12 4.96
C ASN A 168 16.61 6.19 3.61
N GLN A 169 15.29 6.10 3.61
CA GLN A 169 14.46 6.09 2.40
C GLN A 169 14.24 7.51 1.87
N SER A 170 14.70 7.73 0.63
CA SER A 170 14.62 9.01 -0.08
C SER A 170 14.69 8.80 -1.59
N ASP A 171 14.47 9.82 -2.39
CA ASP A 171 14.61 9.77 -3.86
C ASP A 171 16.01 9.35 -4.33
N SER A 172 17.04 9.52 -3.51
CA SER A 172 18.41 9.11 -3.84
C SER A 172 18.74 7.66 -3.50
N THR A 173 18.00 7.05 -2.57
CA THR A 173 18.26 5.68 -2.09
C THR A 173 17.25 4.68 -2.59
N CYS A 174 16.03 5.11 -2.93
CA CYS A 174 14.90 4.26 -3.30
C CYS A 174 14.36 4.59 -4.69
N GLU A 175 13.65 3.65 -5.27
CA GLU A 175 12.78 3.90 -6.42
C GLU A 175 11.38 4.28 -5.95
N LYS A 176 10.69 5.11 -6.74
CA LYS A 176 9.26 5.35 -6.56
C LYS A 176 8.46 4.25 -7.26
N TRP A 177 7.58 3.64 -6.51
CA TRP A 177 6.58 2.69 -6.99
C TRP A 177 5.19 3.24 -6.71
N ARG A 178 4.17 2.70 -7.37
CA ARG A 178 2.78 3.08 -7.18
C ARG A 178 2.02 1.90 -6.59
N ILE A 179 1.25 2.14 -5.55
CA ILE A 179 0.32 1.14 -5.01
C ILE A 179 -0.88 1.06 -5.95
N ILE A 180 -1.16 -0.13 -6.49
CA ILE A 180 -2.38 -0.39 -7.28
C ILE A 180 -3.58 -0.52 -6.33
N GLY A 181 -3.39 -1.26 -5.25
CA GLY A 181 -4.46 -1.46 -4.27
C GLY A 181 -4.20 -2.59 -3.30
N VAL A 182 -5.19 -2.86 -2.46
CA VAL A 182 -5.28 -4.06 -1.63
C VAL A 182 -6.15 -5.07 -2.36
N PHE A 183 -5.60 -6.22 -2.66
CA PHE A 183 -6.27 -7.31 -3.34
C PHE A 183 -6.69 -8.38 -2.34
N ASN A 184 -7.97 -8.72 -2.35
CA ASN A 184 -8.56 -9.66 -1.42
C ASN A 184 -8.26 -11.11 -1.80
N ASN A 185 -8.00 -11.95 -0.81
CA ASN A 185 -7.87 -13.41 -0.96
C ASN A 185 -6.82 -13.83 -2.02
N VAL A 186 -5.71 -13.12 -2.13
CA VAL A 186 -4.61 -13.51 -3.03
C VAL A 186 -4.04 -14.86 -2.58
N THR A 187 -3.98 -15.83 -3.48
CA THR A 187 -3.42 -17.14 -3.19
C THR A 187 -1.90 -17.08 -3.25
N LYS A 188 -1.24 -17.44 -2.14
CA LYS A 188 0.22 -17.52 -2.04
C LYS A 188 0.75 -18.86 -2.55
N SER A 189 2.06 -18.95 -2.71
CA SER A 189 2.74 -20.18 -3.18
C SER A 189 2.54 -21.38 -2.26
N ASP A 190 2.25 -21.17 -0.97
CA ASP A 190 1.93 -22.21 0.01
C ASP A 190 0.45 -22.64 0.01
N GLY A 191 -0.37 -22.05 -0.87
CA GLY A 191 -1.81 -22.31 -0.99
C GLY A 191 -2.68 -21.53 0.00
N THR A 192 -2.11 -20.79 0.94
CA THR A 192 -2.88 -19.91 1.83
C THR A 192 -3.34 -18.66 1.08
N LYS A 193 -4.37 -17.99 1.62
CA LYS A 193 -4.92 -16.77 1.04
C LYS A 193 -4.81 -15.62 2.01
N GLU A 194 -4.37 -14.48 1.50
CA GLU A 194 -4.25 -13.23 2.29
C GLU A 194 -4.68 -12.02 1.46
N ASN A 195 -5.05 -10.94 2.16
CA ASN A 195 -5.20 -9.63 1.54
C ASN A 195 -3.82 -9.01 1.38
N LEU A 196 -3.38 -8.81 0.15
CA LEU A 196 -2.04 -8.34 -0.17
C LEU A 196 -2.08 -7.04 -0.96
N VAL A 197 -1.06 -6.22 -0.76
CA VAL A 197 -0.87 -4.98 -1.51
C VAL A 197 -0.10 -5.26 -2.80
N LYS A 198 -0.70 -4.87 -3.94
CA LYS A 198 -0.06 -4.91 -5.24
C LYS A 198 0.56 -3.56 -5.56
N ILE A 199 1.84 -3.56 -5.91
CA ILE A 199 2.57 -2.38 -6.34
C ILE A 199 3.13 -2.56 -7.74
N ILE A 200 3.36 -1.45 -8.45
CA ILE A 200 3.96 -1.40 -9.77
C ILE A 200 5.06 -0.32 -9.80
N ARG A 201 6.16 -0.58 -10.46
CA ARG A 201 7.21 0.43 -10.64
C ARG A 201 6.65 1.65 -11.38
N ASP A 202 6.93 2.86 -10.91
CA ASP A 202 6.36 4.07 -11.53
C ASP A 202 6.89 4.27 -12.96
N GLU A 203 8.16 4.02 -13.20
CA GLU A 203 8.78 4.14 -14.53
C GLU A 203 9.16 2.77 -15.11
N SER A 204 9.33 2.69 -16.44
CA SER A 204 9.81 1.49 -17.13
C SER A 204 11.24 1.15 -16.75
N ILE A 205 11.57 -0.14 -16.74
CA ILE A 205 12.96 -0.63 -16.61
C ILE A 205 13.70 -0.66 -17.95
N GLY A 206 13.02 -0.33 -19.03
CA GLY A 206 13.54 -0.39 -20.40
C GLY A 206 12.54 -1.05 -21.35
N ASN A 207 12.97 -1.22 -22.59
CA ASN A 207 12.18 -1.79 -23.67
C ASN A 207 12.69 -3.18 -23.98
N TYR A 208 11.87 -4.19 -23.69
CA TYR A 208 12.21 -5.58 -23.91
C TYR A 208 11.02 -6.31 -24.51
N SER A 209 11.31 -7.33 -25.33
CA SER A 209 10.26 -8.23 -25.82
C SER A 209 9.59 -8.94 -24.64
N TRP A 210 8.28 -9.13 -24.70
CA TRP A 210 7.54 -9.95 -23.75
C TRP A 210 8.01 -11.41 -23.86
N ASP A 211 8.11 -11.88 -25.11
CA ASP A 211 8.79 -13.14 -25.47
C ASP A 211 9.47 -12.95 -26.83
N ASN A 212 10.28 -13.92 -27.24
CA ASN A 212 10.98 -13.86 -28.51
C ASN A 212 11.12 -15.26 -29.11
N LYS A 213 11.25 -15.32 -30.42
CA LYS A 213 11.57 -16.56 -31.09
C LYS A 213 12.88 -17.13 -30.54
N ASP A 214 12.83 -18.36 -30.05
CA ASP A 214 14.00 -19.07 -29.57
C ASP A 214 13.74 -20.56 -29.67
N THR A 215 14.59 -21.25 -30.44
CA THR A 215 14.49 -22.70 -30.62
C THR A 215 14.74 -23.48 -29.33
N THR A 216 15.40 -22.87 -28.33
CA THR A 216 15.67 -23.51 -27.03
C THR A 216 14.53 -23.34 -26.04
N THR A 217 13.69 -22.30 -26.21
CA THR A 217 12.58 -21.98 -25.32
C THR A 217 11.22 -22.45 -25.79
N GLY A 218 11.17 -23.01 -27.02
CA GLY A 218 9.93 -23.51 -27.58
C GLY A 218 8.94 -22.41 -28.00
N ALA A 219 9.43 -21.22 -28.40
CA ALA A 219 8.59 -20.23 -29.09
C ALA A 219 7.95 -20.88 -30.32
N GLU A 220 6.62 -20.76 -30.46
CA GLU A 220 5.87 -21.46 -31.48
C GLU A 220 5.91 -20.75 -32.83
N THR A 221 6.11 -19.40 -32.80
CA THR A 221 6.11 -18.56 -33.98
C THR A 221 7.34 -17.69 -34.07
N ALA A 222 7.56 -17.04 -35.20
CA ALA A 222 8.60 -16.05 -35.37
C ALA A 222 8.39 -14.80 -34.45
N ASN A 223 7.18 -14.62 -33.92
CA ASN A 223 6.76 -13.49 -33.13
C ASN A 223 6.83 -13.74 -31.61
N GLY A 224 7.42 -14.87 -31.18
CA GLY A 224 7.41 -15.28 -29.79
C GLY A 224 6.17 -16.13 -29.44
N LYS A 225 5.92 -16.29 -28.16
CA LYS A 225 4.85 -17.13 -27.61
C LYS A 225 4.17 -16.38 -26.47
N ASN A 226 2.84 -16.30 -26.48
CA ASN A 226 2.07 -15.67 -25.42
C ASN A 226 1.85 -16.59 -24.18
N ASP A 227 2.91 -17.26 -23.76
CA ASP A 227 2.96 -18.12 -22.59
C ASP A 227 3.88 -17.53 -21.53
N TRP A 228 3.30 -16.89 -20.50
CA TRP A 228 4.09 -16.24 -19.47
C TRP A 228 5.07 -17.19 -18.76
N VAL A 229 4.70 -18.45 -18.57
CA VAL A 229 5.55 -19.41 -17.83
C VAL A 229 6.90 -19.61 -18.52
N THR A 230 6.93 -19.56 -19.85
CA THR A 230 8.16 -19.72 -20.64
C THR A 230 8.64 -18.42 -21.28
N ALA A 231 7.93 -17.31 -21.03
CA ALA A 231 8.27 -16.02 -21.61
C ALA A 231 9.64 -15.51 -21.17
N ARG A 232 10.38 -14.94 -22.11
CA ARG A 232 11.71 -14.38 -21.85
C ARG A 232 11.68 -13.23 -20.87
N LEU A 233 10.60 -12.45 -20.85
CA LEU A 233 10.42 -11.40 -19.87
C LEU A 233 10.21 -11.96 -18.46
N ASN A 234 9.48 -13.06 -18.32
CA ASN A 234 9.37 -13.75 -17.04
C ASN A 234 10.76 -14.18 -16.51
N TYR A 235 11.58 -14.76 -17.39
CA TYR A 235 12.94 -15.20 -17.02
C TYR A 235 13.84 -14.03 -16.61
N LEU A 236 13.71 -12.89 -17.27
CA LEU A 236 14.41 -11.66 -16.91
C LEU A 236 14.05 -11.16 -15.52
N LEU A 237 12.75 -11.18 -15.18
CA LEU A 237 12.20 -10.54 -13.96
C LEU A 237 12.28 -11.43 -12.73
N ASN A 238 12.36 -12.76 -12.87
CA ASN A 238 12.18 -13.71 -11.78
C ASN A 238 13.44 -14.53 -11.47
N PRO A 239 13.56 -15.07 -10.24
CA PRO A 239 14.69 -15.94 -9.87
C PRO A 239 14.61 -17.32 -10.54
N GLY A 240 15.74 -18.03 -10.52
CA GLY A 240 15.81 -19.44 -10.98
C GLY A 240 16.17 -19.61 -12.44
N HIS A 241 16.45 -18.54 -13.17
CA HIS A 241 16.80 -18.54 -14.58
C HIS A 241 18.25 -18.11 -14.86
N ASP A 242 19.12 -18.14 -13.85
CA ASP A 242 20.52 -17.66 -13.96
C ASP A 242 21.35 -18.46 -14.98
N SER A 243 20.89 -19.66 -15.38
CA SER A 243 21.54 -20.48 -16.41
C SER A 243 21.22 -20.01 -17.84
N GLU A 244 20.18 -19.18 -18.01
CA GLU A 244 19.78 -18.67 -19.32
C GLU A 244 20.81 -17.64 -19.81
N SER A 245 21.35 -17.84 -21.00
CA SER A 245 22.37 -16.98 -21.58
C SER A 245 21.88 -15.58 -21.95
N ILE A 246 20.57 -15.43 -22.16
CA ILE A 246 19.91 -14.20 -22.54
C ILE A 246 18.79 -13.91 -21.55
N GLY A 247 18.84 -12.79 -20.86
CA GLY A 247 17.81 -12.31 -19.93
C GLY A 247 17.78 -13.00 -18.58
N GLY A 248 18.47 -14.12 -18.35
CA GLY A 248 18.34 -15.00 -17.20
C GLY A 248 18.49 -14.32 -15.84
N SER A 249 17.36 -14.01 -15.18
CA SER A 249 17.26 -13.36 -13.85
C SER A 249 18.04 -12.06 -13.70
N LEU A 250 18.37 -11.36 -14.81
CA LEU A 250 19.24 -10.17 -14.74
C LEU A 250 18.61 -9.04 -13.93
N TYR A 251 17.32 -8.76 -14.13
CA TYR A 251 16.62 -7.74 -13.34
C TYR A 251 16.50 -8.18 -11.88
N TYR A 252 16.13 -9.44 -11.63
CA TYR A 252 15.98 -9.95 -10.26
C TYR A 252 17.27 -9.86 -9.45
N ASN A 253 18.41 -10.07 -10.09
CA ASN A 253 19.72 -10.11 -9.44
C ASN A 253 20.54 -8.81 -9.61
N ALA A 254 19.97 -7.75 -10.19
CA ALA A 254 20.65 -6.49 -10.48
C ALA A 254 21.98 -6.71 -11.22
N LYS A 255 21.95 -7.45 -12.34
CA LYS A 255 23.11 -7.77 -13.17
C LYS A 255 23.00 -7.13 -14.56
N SER A 256 24.11 -7.02 -15.26
CA SER A 256 24.17 -6.69 -16.67
C SER A 256 24.34 -7.94 -17.53
N GLY A 257 23.90 -7.88 -18.79
CA GLY A 257 23.99 -8.99 -19.71
C GLY A 257 23.39 -8.67 -21.08
N THR A 258 22.71 -9.65 -21.67
CA THR A 258 22.03 -9.54 -22.95
C THR A 258 20.54 -9.83 -22.77
N CYS A 259 19.68 -9.02 -23.36
CA CYS A 259 18.22 -9.13 -23.31
C CYS A 259 17.63 -9.26 -24.70
N TYR A 260 16.47 -9.90 -24.82
CA TYR A 260 15.72 -9.97 -26.07
C TYR A 260 15.07 -8.63 -26.41
N PHE A 261 15.26 -8.22 -27.67
CA PHE A 261 14.79 -6.95 -28.18
C PHE A 261 14.38 -7.08 -29.65
N GLY A 262 13.08 -6.97 -29.94
CA GLY A 262 12.56 -7.03 -31.30
C GLY A 262 12.47 -8.43 -31.89
N GLU A 263 12.43 -8.48 -33.20
CA GLU A 263 12.13 -9.67 -33.98
C GLU A 263 13.33 -10.62 -34.15
N ASN A 264 13.03 -11.85 -34.58
CA ASN A 264 14.03 -12.83 -35.10
C ASN A 264 15.21 -13.12 -34.16
N ASN A 265 14.97 -13.32 -32.86
CA ASN A 265 16.00 -13.53 -31.83
C ASN A 265 16.95 -12.35 -31.66
N ALA A 266 16.54 -11.15 -32.08
CA ALA A 266 17.33 -9.96 -31.87
C ALA A 266 17.64 -9.76 -30.39
N THR A 267 18.86 -9.34 -30.11
CA THR A 267 19.34 -9.10 -28.75
C THR A 267 20.00 -7.74 -28.62
N THR A 268 19.98 -7.22 -27.39
CA THR A 268 20.66 -5.97 -27.06
C THR A 268 21.36 -6.09 -25.72
N SER A 269 22.38 -5.29 -25.49
CA SER A 269 22.98 -5.12 -24.16
C SER A 269 21.95 -4.56 -23.19
N CYS A 270 21.88 -5.08 -21.99
CA CYS A 270 21.05 -4.60 -20.92
C CYS A 270 21.81 -4.55 -19.59
N ASP A 271 21.54 -3.51 -18.79
CA ASP A 271 22.21 -3.29 -17.52
C ASP A 271 21.17 -2.94 -16.43
N PHE A 272 21.02 -3.83 -15.46
CA PHE A 272 20.13 -3.68 -14.32
C PHE A 272 20.89 -3.43 -13.01
N THR A 273 22.20 -3.15 -13.05
CA THR A 273 23.00 -2.93 -11.84
C THR A 273 22.48 -1.77 -10.98
N SER A 274 21.81 -0.78 -11.60
CA SER A 274 21.19 0.35 -10.92
C SER A 274 19.66 0.22 -10.74
N THR A 275 18.98 -0.44 -11.68
CA THR A 275 17.49 -0.49 -11.75
C THR A 275 16.91 -1.86 -11.41
N GLY A 276 17.74 -2.89 -11.28
CA GLY A 276 17.32 -4.21 -10.79
C GLY A 276 17.08 -4.23 -9.28
N LEU A 277 16.62 -5.38 -8.75
CA LEU A 277 16.39 -5.52 -7.31
C LEU A 277 17.69 -5.50 -6.53
N LYS A 278 17.94 -4.40 -5.83
CA LYS A 278 19.25 -4.02 -5.27
C LYS A 278 19.79 -4.98 -4.21
N ASN A 279 18.93 -5.56 -3.38
CA ASN A 279 19.36 -6.37 -2.22
C ASN A 279 18.35 -7.45 -1.82
N ASP A 280 18.76 -8.33 -0.91
CA ASP A 280 17.92 -9.41 -0.41
C ASP A 280 16.74 -8.92 0.43
N THR A 281 16.87 -7.80 1.13
CA THR A 281 15.77 -7.17 1.86
C THR A 281 14.61 -6.88 0.91
N THR A 282 14.89 -6.24 -0.24
CA THR A 282 13.90 -6.01 -1.30
C THR A 282 13.32 -7.32 -1.85
N ARG A 283 14.19 -8.30 -2.21
CA ARG A 283 13.76 -9.59 -2.77
C ARG A 283 12.90 -10.40 -1.79
N ASN A 284 13.20 -10.31 -0.49
CA ASN A 284 12.48 -10.99 0.58
C ASN A 284 11.14 -10.34 0.93
N ALA A 285 10.95 -9.05 0.64
CA ALA A 285 9.70 -8.34 0.81
C ALA A 285 8.63 -8.72 -0.22
N ILE A 286 9.02 -9.35 -1.32
CA ILE A 286 8.11 -9.76 -2.39
C ILE A 286 7.49 -11.10 -2.05
N GLU A 287 6.14 -11.13 -2.01
CA GLU A 287 5.40 -12.37 -1.82
C GLU A 287 5.39 -13.20 -3.12
N SER A 288 5.49 -14.50 -2.98
CA SER A 288 5.31 -15.44 -4.10
C SER A 288 3.84 -15.84 -4.16
N VAL A 289 3.17 -15.46 -5.23
CA VAL A 289 1.72 -15.63 -5.38
C VAL A 289 1.36 -16.39 -6.64
N VAL A 290 0.14 -16.90 -6.68
CA VAL A 290 -0.45 -17.48 -7.89
C VAL A 290 -1.00 -16.33 -8.75
N TRP A 291 -0.38 -16.10 -9.90
CA TRP A 291 -0.82 -15.16 -10.92
C TRP A 291 -1.80 -15.86 -11.87
N ASN A 292 -2.89 -15.18 -12.22
CA ASN A 292 -3.84 -15.68 -13.20
C ASN A 292 -3.32 -15.41 -14.62
N LEU A 293 -3.44 -16.37 -15.52
CA LEU A 293 -2.97 -16.30 -16.91
C LEU A 293 -4.10 -16.50 -17.91
N GLY A 294 -5.34 -16.39 -17.49
CA GLY A 294 -6.47 -16.32 -18.41
C GLY A 294 -6.42 -15.05 -19.27
N GLY A 295 -7.19 -15.02 -20.32
CA GLY A 295 -7.23 -13.89 -21.23
C GLY A 295 -8.62 -13.69 -21.86
N VAL A 296 -8.68 -12.81 -22.83
CA VAL A 296 -9.88 -12.55 -23.65
C VAL A 296 -9.57 -12.68 -25.13
N SER A 297 -10.60 -12.95 -25.93
CA SER A 297 -10.49 -13.12 -27.38
C SER A 297 -10.69 -11.84 -28.18
N SER A 298 -10.81 -10.70 -27.52
CA SER A 298 -11.02 -9.41 -28.20
C SER A 298 -10.59 -8.24 -27.31
N SER A 299 -9.86 -7.28 -27.89
CA SER A 299 -9.61 -5.97 -27.25
C SER A 299 -10.87 -5.11 -27.16
N SER A 300 -11.90 -5.41 -27.98
CA SER A 300 -13.21 -4.77 -27.92
C SER A 300 -14.04 -5.29 -26.75
N SER A 301 -13.51 -5.17 -25.54
CA SER A 301 -14.11 -5.64 -24.31
C SER A 301 -14.04 -4.56 -23.22
N PRO A 302 -15.09 -4.43 -22.39
CA PRO A 302 -15.05 -3.56 -21.21
C PRO A 302 -14.17 -4.16 -20.10
N VAL A 303 -13.84 -3.33 -19.12
CA VAL A 303 -12.93 -3.69 -18.01
C VAL A 303 -13.37 -4.96 -17.28
N SER A 304 -14.67 -5.12 -17.02
CA SER A 304 -15.22 -6.29 -16.32
C SER A 304 -15.01 -7.60 -17.08
N THR A 305 -15.06 -7.56 -18.41
CA THR A 305 -14.76 -8.73 -19.26
C THR A 305 -13.28 -9.11 -19.19
N PHE A 306 -12.38 -8.12 -19.21
CA PHE A 306 -10.95 -8.37 -18.98
C PHE A 306 -10.73 -8.98 -17.61
N TYR A 307 -11.30 -8.40 -16.55
CA TYR A 307 -11.16 -8.90 -15.18
C TYR A 307 -11.59 -10.37 -15.05
N THR A 308 -12.75 -10.72 -15.60
CA THR A 308 -13.26 -12.10 -15.55
C THR A 308 -12.44 -13.03 -16.42
N GLY A 309 -12.02 -12.60 -17.60
CA GLY A 309 -11.19 -13.39 -18.53
C GLY A 309 -9.82 -13.71 -17.95
N GLU A 310 -9.14 -12.71 -17.38
CA GLU A 310 -7.83 -12.85 -16.73
C GLU A 310 -7.85 -13.92 -15.63
N ARG A 311 -8.94 -14.00 -14.87
CA ARG A 311 -9.15 -14.94 -13.74
C ARG A 311 -9.86 -16.22 -14.15
N GLY A 312 -10.23 -16.32 -15.42
CA GLY A 312 -10.89 -17.49 -15.99
C GLY A 312 -9.93 -18.61 -16.31
N THR A 313 -10.52 -19.71 -16.76
CA THR A 313 -9.77 -20.91 -17.22
C THR A 313 -9.62 -20.97 -18.73
N THR A 314 -10.12 -19.95 -19.46
CA THR A 314 -9.96 -19.89 -20.92
C THR A 314 -8.59 -19.32 -21.24
N VAL A 315 -7.80 -20.11 -21.96
CA VAL A 315 -6.45 -19.78 -22.42
C VAL A 315 -6.30 -20.18 -23.87
N TYR A 316 -5.30 -19.64 -24.57
CA TYR A 316 -4.91 -20.19 -25.85
C TYR A 316 -4.46 -21.64 -25.69
N SER A 317 -4.69 -22.48 -26.70
CA SER A 317 -4.46 -23.91 -26.61
C SER A 317 -3.05 -24.25 -26.10
N GLY A 318 -2.97 -25.13 -25.10
CA GLY A 318 -1.73 -25.56 -24.49
C GLY A 318 -1.07 -24.61 -23.51
N ARG A 319 -1.72 -23.45 -23.18
CA ARG A 319 -1.20 -22.52 -22.17
C ARG A 319 -1.70 -22.88 -20.77
N PRO A 320 -0.91 -22.62 -19.72
CA PRO A 320 -1.38 -22.73 -18.35
C PRO A 320 -2.33 -21.60 -18.01
N THR A 321 -3.25 -21.86 -17.07
CA THR A 321 -4.21 -20.86 -16.55
C THR A 321 -3.66 -20.03 -15.39
N THR A 322 -2.56 -20.48 -14.79
CA THR A 322 -1.92 -19.83 -13.64
C THR A 322 -0.41 -20.05 -13.67
N TRP A 323 0.29 -19.17 -12.96
CA TRP A 323 1.72 -19.28 -12.71
C TRP A 323 2.03 -18.83 -11.28
N THR A 324 2.93 -19.51 -10.60
CA THR A 324 3.36 -19.11 -9.24
C THR A 324 4.73 -18.45 -9.31
N GLY A 325 4.82 -17.22 -8.84
CA GLY A 325 6.07 -16.49 -8.84
C GLY A 325 5.96 -15.12 -8.20
N LYS A 326 7.05 -14.34 -8.25
CA LYS A 326 7.21 -13.10 -7.50
C LYS A 326 6.81 -11.86 -8.29
N ILE A 327 7.23 -11.75 -9.54
CA ILE A 327 7.12 -10.53 -10.34
C ILE A 327 6.37 -10.83 -11.63
N GLY A 328 5.27 -10.14 -11.81
CA GLY A 328 4.49 -10.11 -13.03
C GLY A 328 4.43 -8.71 -13.63
N LEU A 329 3.37 -8.46 -14.37
CA LEU A 329 3.02 -7.16 -14.93
C LEU A 329 1.61 -6.76 -14.46
N MET A 330 1.19 -5.53 -14.71
CA MET A 330 -0.21 -5.16 -14.51
C MET A 330 -1.11 -5.94 -15.48
N TYR A 331 -2.35 -6.13 -15.10
CA TYR A 331 -3.38 -6.62 -16.01
C TYR A 331 -4.04 -5.46 -16.77
N PRO A 332 -4.66 -5.68 -17.93
CA PRO A 332 -5.57 -4.71 -18.54
C PRO A 332 -6.66 -4.24 -17.58
N SER A 333 -7.18 -5.14 -16.72
CA SER A 333 -8.15 -4.77 -15.69
C SER A 333 -7.57 -3.90 -14.58
N ASP A 334 -6.28 -4.02 -14.23
CA ASP A 334 -5.65 -3.10 -13.27
C ASP A 334 -5.67 -1.67 -13.82
N TYR A 335 -5.30 -1.52 -15.10
CA TYR A 335 -5.39 -0.26 -15.82
C TYR A 335 -6.83 0.26 -15.86
N GLY A 336 -7.77 -0.52 -16.34
CA GLY A 336 -9.15 -0.06 -16.49
C GLY A 336 -9.82 0.35 -15.17
N TYR A 337 -9.56 -0.35 -14.08
CA TYR A 337 -10.12 0.00 -12.76
C TYR A 337 -9.40 1.15 -12.04
N ALA A 338 -8.30 1.68 -12.55
CA ALA A 338 -7.61 2.82 -11.95
C ALA A 338 -8.22 4.18 -12.34
N VAL A 339 -9.15 4.21 -13.29
CA VAL A 339 -9.82 5.43 -13.75
C VAL A 339 -10.71 6.05 -12.67
N ALA A 340 -10.70 7.39 -12.55
CA ALA A 340 -11.63 8.14 -11.68
C ALA A 340 -12.64 8.96 -12.47
N GLY A 341 -12.19 9.78 -13.44
CA GLY A 341 -13.04 10.70 -14.20
C GLY A 341 -14.06 9.96 -15.06
N ALA A 342 -15.33 10.38 -15.03
CA ALA A 342 -16.43 9.73 -15.75
C ALA A 342 -16.48 8.20 -15.57
N ARG A 343 -16.12 7.71 -14.39
CA ARG A 343 -15.82 6.30 -14.08
C ARG A 343 -16.84 5.32 -14.67
N ALA A 344 -18.14 5.51 -14.41
CA ALA A 344 -19.17 4.59 -14.89
C ALA A 344 -19.18 4.48 -16.43
N ALA A 345 -18.96 5.59 -17.14
CA ALA A 345 -18.86 5.59 -18.60
C ALA A 345 -17.57 4.91 -19.07
N CYS A 346 -16.45 5.18 -18.43
CA CYS A 346 -15.17 4.53 -18.74
C CYS A 346 -15.25 3.02 -18.53
N LEU A 347 -15.73 2.55 -17.38
CA LEU A 347 -15.83 1.13 -17.06
C LEU A 347 -16.75 0.36 -18.01
N SER A 348 -17.82 1.00 -18.55
CA SER A 348 -18.72 0.40 -19.53
C SER A 348 -18.22 0.46 -20.97
N THR A 349 -17.19 1.27 -21.23
CA THR A 349 -16.61 1.41 -22.56
C THR A 349 -15.52 0.37 -22.78
N ASN A 350 -15.47 -0.20 -23.99
CA ASN A 350 -14.43 -1.13 -24.38
C ASN A 350 -13.04 -0.47 -24.29
N LEU A 351 -12.07 -1.16 -23.72
CA LEU A 351 -10.73 -0.62 -23.49
C LEU A 351 -9.99 -0.21 -24.78
N ASN A 352 -10.27 -0.87 -25.90
CA ASN A 352 -9.70 -0.49 -27.20
C ASN A 352 -10.27 0.83 -27.76
N LYS A 353 -11.25 1.45 -27.09
CA LYS A 353 -11.83 2.74 -27.45
C LYS A 353 -11.45 3.87 -26.50
N TRP A 354 -10.65 3.54 -25.48
CA TRP A 354 -10.11 4.56 -24.60
C TRP A 354 -9.05 5.36 -25.34
N ARG A 355 -9.21 6.68 -25.41
CA ARG A 355 -8.25 7.55 -26.11
C ARG A 355 -8.16 8.90 -25.43
N VAL A 356 -6.97 9.45 -25.36
CA VAL A 356 -6.71 10.83 -25.02
C VAL A 356 -7.19 11.73 -26.18
N GLY A 357 -8.01 12.75 -25.90
CA GLY A 357 -8.41 13.75 -26.90
C GLY A 357 -9.45 13.30 -27.94
N GLY A 358 -10.01 12.10 -27.85
CA GLY A 358 -11.04 11.61 -28.75
C GLY A 358 -12.40 12.31 -28.54
N LEU A 359 -13.07 12.73 -29.63
CA LEU A 359 -14.39 13.37 -29.60
C LEU A 359 -15.53 12.50 -29.02
N LEU A 360 -15.28 11.24 -28.76
CA LEU A 360 -16.33 10.27 -28.46
C LEU A 360 -16.24 9.64 -27.07
N ILE A 361 -15.13 9.73 -26.30
CA ILE A 361 -14.98 9.05 -25.02
C ILE A 361 -14.11 9.87 -24.08
N ASN A 362 -14.75 10.42 -23.15
CA ASN A 362 -14.40 10.89 -21.81
C ASN A 362 -12.95 10.67 -21.34
N ASP A 363 -11.94 11.19 -21.93
CA ASP A 363 -10.58 11.28 -21.39
C ASP A 363 -10.21 10.22 -20.31
N CYS A 364 -10.69 8.97 -20.44
CA CYS A 364 -10.46 7.91 -19.46
C CYS A 364 -8.98 7.74 -19.12
N PRO A 365 -8.05 7.72 -20.10
CA PRO A 365 -6.62 7.61 -19.78
C PRO A 365 -6.08 8.78 -18.95
N ARG A 366 -6.56 10.00 -19.17
CA ARG A 366 -6.07 11.18 -18.42
C ARG A 366 -6.49 11.19 -16.95
N SER A 367 -7.47 10.39 -16.60
CA SER A 367 -7.90 10.20 -15.20
C SER A 367 -7.42 8.89 -14.61
N ASP A 368 -6.34 8.33 -15.15
CA ASP A 368 -5.74 7.07 -14.75
C ASP A 368 -4.22 7.21 -14.60
N TYR A 369 -3.72 7.02 -13.38
CA TYR A 369 -2.28 7.15 -13.07
C TYR A 369 -1.42 6.02 -13.65
N LEU A 370 -2.02 4.90 -14.07
CA LEU A 370 -1.29 3.81 -14.72
C LEU A 370 -1.00 4.11 -16.19
N TYR A 371 -1.74 5.04 -16.79
CA TYR A 371 -1.47 5.50 -18.15
C TYR A 371 -0.11 6.22 -18.21
N LYS A 372 0.70 5.89 -19.20
CA LYS A 372 1.95 6.58 -19.53
C LYS A 372 1.90 7.04 -20.99
N SER A 373 2.04 8.35 -21.22
CA SER A 373 1.94 8.93 -22.57
C SER A 373 3.20 8.79 -23.41
N ASN A 374 4.31 8.40 -22.81
CA ASN A 374 5.64 8.38 -23.43
C ASN A 374 6.10 7.00 -23.90
N TYR A 375 5.39 5.92 -23.55
CA TYR A 375 5.67 4.57 -24.03
C TYR A 375 4.44 3.66 -23.91
N VAL A 376 4.33 2.69 -24.82
CA VAL A 376 3.38 1.58 -24.70
C VAL A 376 3.81 0.67 -23.56
N GLN A 377 2.86 0.10 -22.83
CA GLN A 377 3.14 -0.73 -21.65
C GLN A 377 2.66 -2.15 -21.87
N TRP A 378 3.54 -3.13 -21.66
CA TRP A 378 3.14 -4.51 -21.60
C TRP A 378 2.19 -4.79 -20.43
N THR A 379 1.22 -5.67 -20.65
CA THR A 379 0.41 -6.28 -19.60
C THR A 379 0.73 -7.75 -19.44
N LEU A 380 0.18 -8.40 -18.40
CA LEU A 380 0.38 -9.83 -18.18
C LEU A 380 -0.55 -10.70 -19.02
N ALA A 381 -1.67 -10.15 -19.52
CA ALA A 381 -2.73 -10.92 -20.13
C ALA A 381 -2.42 -11.33 -21.58
N PRO A 382 -2.49 -12.63 -21.92
CA PRO A 382 -2.39 -13.09 -23.30
C PRO A 382 -3.68 -12.82 -24.07
N TYR A 383 -3.55 -12.64 -25.38
CA TYR A 383 -4.67 -12.68 -26.32
C TYR A 383 -5.00 -14.14 -26.67
N LEU A 384 -6.29 -14.48 -26.71
CA LEU A 384 -6.73 -15.86 -26.96
C LEU A 384 -6.90 -16.20 -28.45
N GLY A 385 -6.81 -15.22 -29.34
CA GLY A 385 -7.07 -15.41 -30.77
C GLY A 385 -5.90 -16.01 -31.57
N ASP A 386 -4.69 -15.93 -31.04
CA ASP A 386 -3.47 -16.47 -31.67
C ASP A 386 -2.45 -16.92 -30.64
N ALA A 387 -1.31 -17.43 -31.11
CA ALA A 387 -0.27 -18.04 -30.29
C ALA A 387 0.73 -17.03 -29.72
N ASP A 388 0.75 -15.79 -30.20
CA ASP A 388 1.80 -14.78 -29.94
C ASP A 388 1.26 -13.40 -29.53
N GLY A 389 -0.05 -13.19 -29.57
CA GLY A 389 -0.64 -11.92 -29.18
C GLY A 389 -0.68 -11.69 -27.67
N VAL A 390 -0.26 -10.50 -27.23
CA VAL A 390 -0.29 -10.04 -25.83
C VAL A 390 -0.95 -8.68 -25.76
N PHE A 391 -1.74 -8.43 -24.73
CA PHE A 391 -2.34 -7.12 -24.54
C PHE A 391 -1.32 -6.10 -24.02
N SER A 392 -1.43 -4.89 -24.52
CA SER A 392 -0.64 -3.72 -24.11
C SER A 392 -1.53 -2.50 -23.94
N VAL A 393 -1.09 -1.55 -23.14
CA VAL A 393 -1.71 -0.21 -23.06
C VAL A 393 -0.93 0.71 -23.97
N ASN A 394 -1.63 1.20 -25.00
CA ASN A 394 -1.03 2.06 -26.02
C ASN A 394 -0.68 3.45 -25.46
N SER A 395 0.40 4.03 -25.99
CA SER A 395 0.74 5.43 -25.78
C SER A 395 0.75 6.15 -27.11
N SER A 396 0.37 7.40 -27.13
CA SER A 396 0.59 8.23 -28.31
C SER A 396 0.96 9.65 -27.89
N ALA A 397 2.05 10.13 -28.46
CA ALA A 397 2.43 11.54 -28.33
C ALA A 397 1.44 12.51 -29.03
N ALA A 398 0.50 11.97 -29.82
CA ALA A 398 -0.43 12.73 -30.64
C ALA A 398 -1.89 12.52 -30.21
N ASP A 399 -2.24 12.73 -28.94
CA ASP A 399 -3.62 12.79 -28.43
C ASP A 399 -4.54 11.57 -28.74
N SER A 400 -3.98 10.37 -29.01
CA SER A 400 -4.76 9.18 -29.33
C SER A 400 -4.41 7.92 -28.54
N GLY A 401 -3.49 7.97 -27.59
CA GLY A 401 -3.08 6.81 -26.77
C GLY A 401 -4.00 6.55 -25.58
N GLY A 402 -3.82 5.41 -24.94
CA GLY A 402 -4.55 4.97 -23.76
C GLY A 402 -5.51 3.81 -23.99
N ASP A 403 -5.67 3.39 -25.24
CA ASP A 403 -6.42 2.19 -25.59
C ASP A 403 -5.60 0.92 -25.29
N VAL A 404 -6.31 -0.18 -25.05
CA VAL A 404 -5.70 -1.51 -24.94
C VAL A 404 -5.74 -2.16 -26.31
N GLU A 405 -4.57 -2.56 -26.77
CA GLU A 405 -4.37 -3.19 -28.07
C GLU A 405 -3.62 -4.53 -27.95
N ILE A 406 -3.56 -5.26 -29.04
CA ILE A 406 -2.86 -6.55 -29.13
C ILE A 406 -1.60 -6.34 -29.96
N LEU A 407 -0.48 -6.79 -29.42
CA LEU A 407 0.83 -6.78 -30.08
C LEU A 407 1.45 -8.16 -30.05
N ASN A 408 2.30 -8.46 -31.03
CA ASN A 408 3.09 -9.69 -31.00
C ASN A 408 4.06 -9.66 -29.81
N ALA A 409 4.26 -10.80 -29.18
CA ALA A 409 5.09 -10.93 -27.97
C ALA A 409 6.54 -10.47 -28.17
N ASN A 410 7.08 -10.54 -29.38
CA ASN A 410 8.44 -10.05 -29.71
C ASN A 410 8.52 -8.56 -30.02
N ALA A 411 7.40 -7.82 -30.01
CA ALA A 411 7.43 -6.40 -30.29
C ALA A 411 8.24 -5.62 -29.22
N THR A 412 8.98 -4.63 -29.67
CA THR A 412 9.69 -3.68 -28.82
C THR A 412 9.39 -2.24 -29.19
N HIS A 413 8.75 -2.05 -30.32
CA HIS A 413 8.21 -0.77 -30.75
C HIS A 413 6.93 -1.03 -31.56
N ASN A 414 6.00 -0.13 -31.44
CA ASN A 414 4.77 -0.16 -32.23
C ASN A 414 4.94 0.74 -33.45
N SER A 415 4.72 0.18 -34.64
CA SER A 415 4.79 0.89 -35.94
C SER A 415 3.43 1.42 -36.38
N ILE A 416 2.40 1.48 -35.52
CA ILE A 416 1.09 2.01 -35.86
C ILE A 416 1.23 3.54 -36.05
N GLY A 417 1.50 3.91 -37.31
CA GLY A 417 1.46 5.29 -37.80
C GLY A 417 2.59 6.20 -37.32
N PHE A 418 3.53 6.47 -38.16
CA PHE A 418 4.49 7.58 -38.22
C PHE A 418 5.41 7.90 -37.02
N ILE A 419 5.21 7.35 -35.82
CA ILE A 419 6.12 7.54 -34.68
C ILE A 419 6.41 6.18 -34.05
N PRO A 420 7.67 5.75 -33.97
CA PRO A 420 8.06 4.54 -33.24
C PRO A 420 7.68 4.70 -31.77
N THR A 421 6.73 3.93 -31.29
CA THR A 421 6.35 3.93 -29.89
C THR A 421 7.11 2.84 -29.16
N ILE A 422 7.77 3.21 -28.09
CA ILE A 422 8.63 2.35 -27.27
C ILE A 422 7.75 1.48 -26.37
N LEU A 423 8.00 0.17 -26.30
CA LEU A 423 7.31 -0.73 -25.38
C LEU A 423 8.07 -0.85 -24.06
N GLY A 424 7.52 -0.23 -23.04
CA GLY A 424 8.11 -0.21 -21.71
C GLY A 424 7.65 -1.39 -20.85
N VAL A 425 8.57 -1.89 -20.05
CA VAL A 425 8.32 -2.92 -19.03
C VAL A 425 8.23 -2.29 -17.66
N ARG A 426 7.10 -2.42 -16.99
CA ARG A 426 6.88 -1.98 -15.60
C ARG A 426 6.59 -3.20 -14.72
N PRO A 427 7.57 -3.68 -13.94
CA PRO A 427 7.35 -4.78 -13.01
C PRO A 427 6.24 -4.48 -12.02
N ALA A 428 5.36 -5.45 -11.77
CA ALA A 428 4.36 -5.43 -10.73
C ALA A 428 4.54 -6.62 -9.80
N LEU A 429 4.26 -6.43 -8.51
CA LEU A 429 4.47 -7.46 -7.49
C LEU A 429 3.53 -7.27 -6.29
N TYR A 430 3.44 -8.29 -5.46
CA TYR A 430 2.72 -8.23 -4.20
C TYR A 430 3.72 -8.14 -3.03
N LEU A 431 3.46 -7.22 -2.10
CA LEU A 431 4.22 -7.12 -0.86
C LEU A 431 3.73 -8.19 0.13
N LYS A 432 4.66 -8.72 0.93
CA LYS A 432 4.29 -9.57 2.07
C LYS A 432 3.44 -8.80 3.07
N SER A 433 2.50 -9.47 3.71
CA SER A 433 1.60 -8.88 4.72
C SER A 433 2.34 -8.38 5.97
N SER A 434 3.55 -8.89 6.22
CA SER A 434 4.41 -8.46 7.34
C SER A 434 5.05 -7.08 7.14
N ILE A 435 5.02 -6.53 5.92
CA ILE A 435 5.60 -5.22 5.63
C ILE A 435 4.72 -4.12 6.24
N SER A 436 5.37 -3.18 6.92
CA SER A 436 4.70 -2.08 7.62
C SER A 436 5.07 -0.72 7.03
N VAL A 437 4.16 0.26 7.21
CA VAL A 437 4.42 1.66 6.93
C VAL A 437 4.98 2.32 8.19
N VAL A 438 6.10 3.01 8.06
CA VAL A 438 6.74 3.74 9.17
C VAL A 438 6.64 5.26 9.02
N ASP A 439 6.42 5.77 7.81
CA ASP A 439 6.34 7.20 7.53
C ASP A 439 5.72 7.45 6.15
N GLY A 440 5.43 8.71 5.84
CA GLY A 440 4.88 9.13 4.55
C GLY A 440 3.36 9.09 4.47
N ASN A 441 2.83 9.75 3.45
CA ASN A 441 1.39 9.86 3.22
C ASN A 441 0.99 9.50 1.77
N GLY A 442 1.90 8.87 1.03
CA GLY A 442 1.67 8.42 -0.34
C GLY A 442 1.70 9.50 -1.41
N THR A 443 1.99 10.75 -1.09
CA THR A 443 2.20 11.81 -2.11
C THR A 443 3.53 11.62 -2.83
N SER A 444 3.71 12.22 -4.00
CA SER A 444 4.97 12.16 -4.76
C SER A 444 6.16 12.78 -4.04
N THR A 445 5.91 13.70 -3.10
CA THR A 445 6.93 14.36 -2.26
C THR A 445 7.11 13.69 -0.91
N SER A 446 6.16 12.86 -0.48
CA SER A 446 6.20 12.10 0.76
C SER A 446 5.64 10.68 0.54
N PRO A 447 6.32 9.85 -0.29
CA PRO A 447 5.94 8.46 -0.50
C PRO A 447 5.88 7.69 0.81
N TYR A 448 5.04 6.65 0.90
CA TYR A 448 5.08 5.73 2.03
C TYR A 448 6.47 5.12 2.17
N LYS A 449 7.01 5.16 3.39
CA LYS A 449 8.26 4.48 3.76
C LYS A 449 7.95 3.16 4.43
N LEU A 450 8.70 2.14 4.07
CA LEU A 450 8.43 0.76 4.48
C LEU A 450 9.45 0.27 5.48
N GLU A 451 9.00 -0.48 6.47
CA GLU A 451 9.83 -1.36 7.29
C GLU A 451 9.66 -2.79 6.78
N MET A 452 10.80 -3.46 6.52
CA MET A 452 10.89 -4.76 5.89
C MET A 452 11.03 -5.91 6.91
#